data_0d85ab38cfcb09adfc37d45b987c85ef
#
_entry.id   0d85ab38cfcb09adfc37d45b987c85ef
#
_cell.length_a   1.000
_cell.length_b   1.000
_cell.length_c   1.000
_cell.angle_alpha   90.00
_cell.angle_beta   90.00
_cell.angle_gamma   90.00
#
_symmetry.space_group_name_H-M   'P 1'
#
loop_
_entity.id
_entity.type
_entity.pdbx_description
1 polymer ?
#
loop_
_entity_poly.entity_id
_entity_poly.type
_entity_poly.pdbx_seq_one_letter_code
_entity_poly.pdbx_strand_id
1 'polypeptide(L)'
;FRERYPEVDFNVVDPRHLNLPGPQSDTADAKSMQKMIGDATGVILSTPEYHGSYSSAIKLVIENMGFPSGLSAKPVAMLGVAAGRIGAIKALEHLSSVVTHVGGLVLPGFVSVAGVQDVFDDEGKCTDPSTDERIRGLAKNLMDYTHEFLCPGRCMEETVRQD
;
A
#
# COMPACT_ATOMS: atom_id res chain seq x y z
N PHE A 1 2.02 -11.38 -5.06
CA PHE A 1 1.05 -11.63 -4.00
C PHE A 1 0.12 -12.79 -4.38
N ARG A 2 -0.58 -12.71 -5.51
CA ARG A 2 -1.54 -13.73 -5.98
C ARG A 2 -0.97 -15.14 -6.11
N GLU A 3 0.29 -15.26 -6.54
CA GLU A 3 0.96 -16.56 -6.67
C GLU A 3 1.21 -17.23 -5.32
N ARG A 4 1.54 -16.44 -4.29
CA ARG A 4 1.94 -16.96 -2.98
C ARG A 4 0.76 -17.14 -2.02
N TYR A 5 -0.28 -16.35 -2.19
CA TYR A 5 -1.46 -16.32 -1.32
C TYR A 5 -2.74 -16.35 -2.17
N PRO A 6 -3.01 -17.47 -2.87
CA PRO A 6 -4.14 -17.58 -3.78
C PRO A 6 -5.51 -17.52 -3.08
N GLU A 7 -5.52 -17.77 -1.76
CA GLU A 7 -6.71 -17.70 -0.90
C GLU A 7 -7.08 -16.28 -0.50
N VAL A 8 -6.20 -15.31 -0.71
CA VAL A 8 -6.43 -13.90 -0.34
C VAL A 8 -7.05 -13.14 -1.50
N ASP A 9 -8.15 -12.45 -1.25
CA ASP A 9 -8.72 -11.51 -2.20
C ASP A 9 -7.79 -10.28 -2.34
N PHE A 10 -7.16 -10.15 -3.50
CA PHE A 10 -6.19 -9.13 -3.80
C PHE A 10 -6.66 -8.22 -4.94
N ASN A 11 -6.92 -6.97 -4.61
CA ASN A 11 -7.38 -5.94 -5.53
C ASN A 11 -6.30 -4.89 -5.79
N VAL A 12 -6.18 -4.44 -7.02
CA VAL A 12 -5.26 -3.36 -7.43
C VAL A 12 -6.06 -2.10 -7.72
N VAL A 13 -5.70 -1.02 -7.04
CA VAL A 13 -6.21 0.33 -7.31
C VAL A 13 -5.15 1.10 -8.07
N ASP A 14 -5.38 1.34 -9.36
CA ASP A 14 -4.51 2.17 -10.19
C ASP A 14 -5.16 3.55 -10.41
N PRO A 15 -4.62 4.61 -9.81
CA PRO A 15 -5.22 5.94 -9.90
C PRO A 15 -5.25 6.51 -11.31
N ARG A 16 -4.47 5.99 -12.25
CA ARG A 16 -4.50 6.41 -13.66
C ARG A 16 -5.82 6.12 -14.35
N HIS A 17 -6.57 5.16 -13.84
CA HIS A 17 -7.85 4.71 -14.38
C HIS A 17 -9.07 5.23 -13.59
N LEU A 18 -8.83 6.08 -12.59
CA LEU A 18 -9.87 6.63 -11.72
C LEU A 18 -10.16 8.09 -12.06
N ASN A 19 -11.43 8.43 -12.12
CA ASN A 19 -11.86 9.82 -12.21
C ASN A 19 -11.82 10.49 -10.82
N LEU A 20 -10.66 11.03 -10.47
CA LEU A 20 -10.41 11.77 -9.24
C LEU A 20 -10.02 13.22 -9.60
N PRO A 21 -10.97 14.10 -9.88
CA PRO A 21 -10.66 15.48 -10.32
C PRO A 21 -9.99 16.35 -9.27
N GLY A 22 -10.02 15.94 -7.99
CA GLY A 22 -9.39 16.64 -6.88
C GLY A 22 -9.54 15.91 -5.55
N PRO A 23 -9.12 16.54 -4.44
CA PRO A 23 -9.40 16.03 -3.10
C PRO A 23 -10.90 15.93 -2.83
N GLN A 24 -11.32 14.92 -2.05
CA GLN A 24 -12.71 14.71 -1.65
C GLN A 24 -13.71 14.68 -2.84
N SER A 25 -13.29 14.03 -3.92
CA SER A 25 -14.10 13.87 -5.13
C SER A 25 -15.37 13.08 -4.83
N ASP A 26 -16.53 13.55 -5.33
CA ASP A 26 -17.83 12.86 -5.22
C ASP A 26 -18.14 12.06 -6.50
N THR A 27 -17.18 11.31 -7.01
CA THR A 27 -17.32 10.46 -8.19
C THR A 27 -17.64 9.01 -7.82
N ALA A 28 -18.20 8.26 -8.76
CA ALA A 28 -18.41 6.82 -8.57
C ALA A 28 -17.10 6.08 -8.30
N ASP A 29 -16.01 6.48 -8.98
CA ASP A 29 -14.70 5.89 -8.80
C ASP A 29 -14.12 6.17 -7.41
N ALA A 30 -14.26 7.41 -6.90
CA ALA A 30 -13.85 7.75 -5.54
C ALA A 30 -14.60 6.91 -4.50
N LYS A 31 -15.91 6.77 -4.64
CA LYS A 31 -16.73 5.95 -3.73
C LYS A 31 -16.39 4.47 -3.80
N SER A 32 -16.17 3.94 -5.01
CA SER A 32 -15.76 2.54 -5.20
C SER A 32 -14.38 2.27 -4.58
N MET A 33 -13.42 3.17 -4.79
CA MET A 33 -12.09 3.10 -4.20
C MET A 33 -12.15 3.18 -2.66
N GLN A 34 -12.91 4.12 -2.10
CA GLN A 34 -13.12 4.25 -0.64
C GLN A 34 -13.67 2.95 -0.05
N LYS A 35 -14.68 2.37 -0.70
CA LYS A 35 -15.26 1.10 -0.25
C LYS A 35 -14.22 -0.02 -0.30
N MET A 36 -13.53 -0.19 -1.42
CA MET A 36 -12.52 -1.24 -1.61
C MET A 36 -11.40 -1.15 -0.56
N ILE A 37 -10.86 0.05 -0.32
CA ILE A 37 -9.83 0.26 0.68
C ILE A 37 -10.39 0.13 2.09
N GLY A 38 -11.61 0.60 2.33
CA GLY A 38 -12.31 0.46 3.60
C GLY A 38 -12.53 -0.99 4.02
N ASP A 39 -12.90 -1.85 3.09
CA ASP A 39 -13.14 -3.28 3.31
C ASP A 39 -11.84 -4.11 3.41
N ALA A 40 -10.71 -3.59 2.93
CA ALA A 40 -9.44 -4.30 2.96
C ALA A 40 -8.92 -4.50 4.39
N THR A 41 -8.35 -5.67 4.66
CA THR A 41 -7.71 -5.99 5.95
C THR A 41 -6.34 -5.34 6.08
N GLY A 42 -5.60 -5.16 4.97
CA GLY A 42 -4.31 -4.50 4.91
C GLY A 42 -4.09 -3.87 3.54
N VAL A 43 -3.12 -2.96 3.44
CA VAL A 43 -2.89 -2.19 2.22
C VAL A 43 -1.40 -2.18 1.87
N ILE A 44 -1.09 -2.31 0.59
CA ILE A 44 0.24 -2.03 0.05
C ILE A 44 0.17 -0.74 -0.75
N LEU A 45 0.93 0.27 -0.35
CA LEU A 45 1.08 1.52 -1.09
C LEU A 45 2.36 1.47 -1.92
N SER A 46 2.21 1.68 -3.24
CA SER A 46 3.34 1.75 -4.16
C SER A 46 3.40 3.12 -4.81
N THR A 47 4.58 3.76 -4.78
CA THR A 47 4.77 5.11 -5.33
C THR A 47 6.12 5.27 -6.00
N PRO A 48 6.20 5.96 -7.15
CA PRO A 48 7.47 6.47 -7.63
C PRO A 48 7.95 7.65 -6.76
N GLU A 49 9.26 7.83 -6.68
CA GLU A 49 9.85 9.06 -6.15
C GLU A 49 9.98 10.10 -7.26
N TYR A 50 9.31 11.21 -7.12
CA TYR A 50 9.43 12.37 -7.98
C TYR A 50 9.86 13.59 -7.16
N HIS A 51 10.95 14.24 -7.57
CA HIS A 51 11.48 15.43 -6.90
C HIS A 51 11.67 15.26 -5.38
N GLY A 52 12.13 14.06 -4.96
CA GLY A 52 12.42 13.75 -3.56
C GLY A 52 11.18 13.53 -2.68
N SER A 53 10.02 13.20 -3.26
CA SER A 53 8.81 12.86 -2.53
C SER A 53 7.97 11.83 -3.27
N TYR A 54 6.90 11.34 -2.64
CA TYR A 54 5.91 10.47 -3.26
C TYR A 54 5.13 11.21 -4.36
N SER A 55 4.51 10.46 -5.26
CA SER A 55 3.77 11.02 -6.39
C SER A 55 2.49 11.75 -5.95
N SER A 56 2.10 12.79 -6.71
CA SER A 56 0.81 13.46 -6.51
C SER A 56 -0.38 12.51 -6.63
N ALA A 57 -0.26 11.47 -7.45
CA ALA A 57 -1.29 10.47 -7.63
C ALA A 57 -1.59 9.68 -6.34
N ILE A 58 -0.56 9.22 -5.61
CA ILE A 58 -0.77 8.53 -4.33
C ILE A 58 -1.33 9.47 -3.26
N LYS A 59 -0.90 10.75 -3.29
CA LYS A 59 -1.45 11.76 -2.39
C LYS A 59 -2.92 12.00 -2.65
N LEU A 60 -3.32 12.11 -3.91
CA LEU A 60 -4.71 12.29 -4.31
C LEU A 60 -5.58 11.10 -3.91
N VAL A 61 -5.07 9.87 -4.02
CA VAL A 61 -5.75 8.66 -3.51
C VAL A 61 -6.01 8.81 -2.00
N ILE A 62 -5.00 9.19 -1.21
CA ILE A 62 -5.14 9.34 0.24
C ILE A 62 -6.14 10.45 0.60
N GLU A 63 -6.14 11.56 -0.12
CA GLU A 63 -7.08 12.69 0.07
C GLU A 63 -8.52 12.34 -0.29
N ASN A 64 -8.73 11.27 -1.05
CA ASN A 64 -10.05 10.75 -1.41
C ASN A 64 -10.51 9.58 -0.52
N MET A 65 -9.78 9.19 0.53
CA MET A 65 -10.17 8.09 1.42
C MET A 65 -11.17 8.46 2.52
N GLY A 66 -11.67 9.69 2.53
CA GLY A 66 -12.66 10.14 3.50
C GLY A 66 -12.08 10.49 4.87
N PHE A 67 -12.99 10.74 5.82
CA PHE A 67 -12.65 11.00 7.22
C PHE A 67 -13.69 10.32 8.14
N PRO A 68 -13.30 9.37 9.04
CA PRO A 68 -11.95 8.82 9.19
C PRO A 68 -11.41 8.20 7.90
N SER A 69 -10.08 8.20 7.72
CA SER A 69 -9.47 7.63 6.52
C SER A 69 -9.73 6.13 6.41
N GLY A 70 -9.93 5.64 5.19
CA GLY A 70 -9.99 4.20 4.92
C GLY A 70 -8.72 3.42 5.30
N LEU A 71 -7.60 4.12 5.56
CA LEU A 71 -6.35 3.52 6.08
C LEU A 71 -6.33 3.40 7.61
N SER A 72 -7.26 4.04 8.32
CA SER A 72 -7.25 4.05 9.79
C SER A 72 -7.29 2.64 10.37
N ALA A 73 -6.39 2.38 11.33
CA ALA A 73 -6.18 1.10 12.00
C ALA A 73 -5.82 -0.10 11.09
N LYS A 74 -5.38 0.16 9.84
CA LYS A 74 -4.95 -0.90 8.92
C LYS A 74 -3.43 -0.99 8.86
N PRO A 75 -2.86 -2.21 8.76
CA PRO A 75 -1.45 -2.39 8.43
C PRO A 75 -1.18 -1.93 7.00
N VAL A 76 -0.17 -1.09 6.86
CA VAL A 76 0.24 -0.53 5.57
C VAL A 76 1.69 -0.86 5.30
N ALA A 77 1.94 -1.68 4.29
CA ALA A 77 3.26 -1.93 3.75
C ALA A 77 3.55 -0.96 2.59
N MET A 78 4.82 -0.56 2.41
CA MET A 78 5.15 0.48 1.43
C MET A 78 6.30 0.07 0.51
N LEU A 79 6.10 0.35 -0.78
CA LEU A 79 7.06 0.15 -1.87
C LEU A 79 7.30 1.48 -2.57
N GLY A 80 8.56 1.86 -2.72
CA GLY A 80 8.95 3.01 -3.52
C GLY A 80 9.90 2.63 -4.65
N VAL A 81 9.77 3.27 -5.80
CA VAL A 81 10.65 3.08 -6.95
C VAL A 81 11.25 4.40 -7.40
N ALA A 82 12.50 4.40 -7.83
CA ALA A 82 13.16 5.58 -8.38
C ALA A 82 14.14 5.19 -9.49
N ALA A 83 14.31 6.07 -10.47
CA ALA A 83 15.35 5.94 -11.49
C ALA A 83 16.77 6.16 -10.93
N GLY A 84 16.88 6.97 -9.86
CA GLY A 84 18.16 7.30 -9.23
C GLY A 84 18.73 6.17 -8.37
N ARG A 85 20.05 6.22 -8.13
CA ARG A 85 20.79 5.20 -7.36
C ARG A 85 20.47 5.17 -5.86
N ILE A 86 19.91 6.25 -5.31
CA ILE A 86 19.52 6.33 -3.90
C ILE A 86 18.22 5.56 -3.65
N GLY A 87 17.43 5.32 -4.70
CA GLY A 87 16.10 4.75 -4.58
C GLY A 87 15.07 5.77 -4.12
N ALA A 88 13.96 5.29 -3.59
CA ALA A 88 12.79 6.09 -3.22
C ALA A 88 12.69 6.32 -1.69
N ILE A 89 13.82 6.47 -1.00
CA ILE A 89 13.85 6.56 0.46
C ILE A 89 13.07 7.78 0.96
N LYS A 90 13.27 8.96 0.33
CA LYS A 90 12.57 10.19 0.74
C LYS A 90 11.07 10.11 0.50
N ALA A 91 10.66 9.51 -0.63
CA ALA A 91 9.24 9.29 -0.90
C ALA A 91 8.60 8.42 0.18
N LEU A 92 9.27 7.35 0.60
CA LEU A 92 8.78 6.43 1.63
C LEU A 92 8.73 7.09 3.03
N GLU A 93 9.74 7.88 3.41
CA GLU A 93 9.76 8.63 4.66
C GLU A 93 8.59 9.63 4.72
N HIS A 94 8.38 10.42 3.68
CA HIS A 94 7.28 11.38 3.61
C HIS A 94 5.92 10.67 3.60
N LEU A 95 5.79 9.58 2.85
CA LEU A 95 4.55 8.79 2.79
C LEU A 95 4.24 8.14 4.13
N SER A 96 5.24 7.65 4.85
CA SER A 96 5.10 7.09 6.19
C SER A 96 4.49 8.10 7.15
N SER A 97 4.98 9.34 7.13
CA SER A 97 4.42 10.42 7.95
C SER A 97 2.94 10.67 7.64
N VAL A 98 2.58 10.71 6.36
CA VAL A 98 1.17 10.92 5.94
C VAL A 98 0.29 9.75 6.36
N VAL A 99 0.74 8.50 6.14
CA VAL A 99 -0.02 7.29 6.51
C VAL A 99 -0.26 7.25 8.02
N THR A 100 0.77 7.54 8.81
CA THR A 100 0.65 7.59 10.28
C THR A 100 -0.31 8.70 10.72
N HIS A 101 -0.26 9.88 10.08
CA HIS A 101 -1.16 11.00 10.39
C HIS A 101 -2.64 10.64 10.18
N VAL A 102 -2.96 9.86 9.14
CA VAL A 102 -4.34 9.43 8.87
C VAL A 102 -4.74 8.14 9.63
N GLY A 103 -3.90 7.70 10.57
CA GLY A 103 -4.18 6.57 11.46
C GLY A 103 -3.82 5.19 10.92
N GLY A 104 -3.09 5.09 9.81
CA GLY A 104 -2.58 3.82 9.30
C GLY A 104 -1.42 3.28 10.13
N LEU A 105 -1.32 1.97 10.25
CA LEU A 105 -0.23 1.27 10.95
C LEU A 105 0.88 0.96 9.95
N VAL A 106 1.88 1.82 9.89
CA VAL A 106 3.01 1.63 8.98
C VAL A 106 3.86 0.44 9.41
N LEU A 107 3.93 -0.59 8.58
CA LEU A 107 4.76 -1.75 8.85
C LEU A 107 6.24 -1.44 8.60
N PRO A 108 7.16 -1.96 9.43
CA PRO A 108 8.58 -1.86 9.18
C PRO A 108 8.98 -2.65 7.92
N GLY A 109 10.14 -2.36 7.36
CA GLY A 109 10.66 -3.08 6.20
C GLY A 109 10.17 -2.52 4.86
N PHE A 110 10.18 -1.21 4.69
CA PHE A 110 9.94 -0.56 3.40
C PHE A 110 10.84 -1.12 2.31
N VAL A 111 10.29 -1.27 1.11
CA VAL A 111 11.09 -1.65 -0.05
C VAL A 111 11.32 -0.43 -0.92
N SER A 112 12.57 0.00 -0.99
CA SER A 112 13.04 1.05 -1.90
C SER A 112 13.80 0.40 -3.05
N VAL A 113 13.33 0.60 -4.28
CA VAL A 113 13.96 0.13 -5.51
C VAL A 113 14.67 1.28 -6.18
N ALA A 114 15.99 1.16 -6.31
CA ALA A 114 16.83 2.10 -7.06
C ALA A 114 17.01 1.60 -8.49
N GLY A 115 17.29 2.49 -9.43
CA GLY A 115 17.56 2.14 -10.83
C GLY A 115 16.41 1.32 -11.44
N VAL A 116 15.16 1.71 -11.19
CA VAL A 116 13.97 0.92 -11.55
C VAL A 116 13.95 0.49 -13.03
N GLN A 117 14.56 1.28 -13.92
CA GLN A 117 14.64 1.00 -15.36
C GLN A 117 15.61 -0.15 -15.69
N ASP A 118 16.55 -0.46 -14.79
CA ASP A 118 17.56 -1.50 -14.98
C ASP A 118 17.15 -2.82 -14.34
N VAL A 119 16.18 -2.81 -13.43
CA VAL A 119 15.77 -3.99 -12.64
C VAL A 119 14.43 -4.59 -13.08
N PHE A 120 13.72 -3.94 -14.01
CA PHE A 120 12.53 -4.47 -14.64
C PHE A 120 12.67 -4.48 -16.16
N ASP A 121 12.18 -5.54 -16.80
CA ASP A 121 12.09 -5.60 -18.25
C ASP A 121 10.87 -4.84 -18.81
N ASP A 122 10.75 -4.79 -20.13
CA ASP A 122 9.65 -4.10 -20.82
C ASP A 122 8.26 -4.71 -20.52
N GLU A 123 8.21 -5.95 -20.05
CA GLU A 123 6.98 -6.65 -19.63
C GLU A 123 6.68 -6.42 -18.14
N GLY A 124 7.55 -5.67 -17.42
CA GLY A 124 7.39 -5.35 -16.00
C GLY A 124 7.81 -6.47 -15.05
N LYS A 125 8.55 -7.46 -15.53
CA LYS A 125 9.10 -8.52 -14.71
C LYS A 125 10.42 -8.07 -14.08
N CYS A 126 10.58 -8.31 -12.78
CA CYS A 126 11.83 -8.03 -12.08
C CYS A 126 12.94 -9.00 -12.56
N THR A 127 14.04 -8.44 -13.03
CA THR A 127 15.22 -9.18 -13.55
C THR A 127 16.32 -9.30 -12.50
N ASP A 128 16.26 -8.53 -11.41
CA ASP A 128 17.21 -8.61 -10.30
C ASP A 128 16.64 -9.49 -9.16
N PRO A 129 17.25 -10.67 -8.90
CA PRO A 129 16.74 -11.61 -7.91
C PRO A 129 16.66 -11.02 -6.48
N SER A 130 17.59 -10.15 -6.11
CA SER A 130 17.60 -9.51 -4.78
C SER A 130 16.44 -8.55 -4.62
N THR A 131 16.15 -7.76 -5.64
CA THR A 131 14.99 -6.85 -5.66
C THR A 131 13.68 -7.63 -5.66
N ASP A 132 13.57 -8.70 -6.47
CA ASP A 132 12.39 -9.55 -6.51
C ASP A 132 12.10 -10.19 -5.13
N GLU A 133 13.12 -10.73 -4.46
CA GLU A 133 12.98 -11.28 -3.12
C GLU A 133 12.50 -10.25 -2.10
N ARG A 134 13.03 -9.02 -2.14
CA ARG A 134 12.61 -7.93 -1.25
C ARG A 134 11.16 -7.53 -1.50
N ILE A 135 10.75 -7.42 -2.77
CA ILE A 135 9.35 -7.10 -3.13
C ILE A 135 8.40 -8.21 -2.66
N ARG A 136 8.76 -9.46 -2.86
CA ARG A 136 7.98 -10.62 -2.36
C ARG A 136 7.95 -10.67 -0.83
N GLY A 137 9.04 -10.28 -0.18
CA GLY A 137 9.14 -10.15 1.27
C GLY A 137 8.16 -9.14 1.85
N LEU A 138 7.83 -8.07 1.11
CA LEU A 138 6.84 -7.08 1.52
C LEU A 138 5.44 -7.71 1.69
N ALA A 139 5.03 -8.53 0.72
CA ALA A 139 3.76 -9.26 0.80
C ALA A 139 3.75 -10.23 1.99
N LYS A 140 4.85 -10.96 2.20
CA LYS A 140 5.00 -11.85 3.35
C LYS A 140 4.87 -11.10 4.67
N ASN A 141 5.55 -9.97 4.82
CA ASN A 141 5.52 -9.16 6.03
C ASN A 141 4.09 -8.69 6.37
N LEU A 142 3.34 -8.25 5.36
CA LEU A 142 1.94 -7.86 5.55
C LEU A 142 1.07 -9.04 6.00
N MET A 143 1.27 -10.22 5.41
CA MET A 143 0.51 -11.42 5.76
C MET A 143 0.87 -11.93 7.15
N ASP A 144 2.15 -11.99 7.49
CA ASP A 144 2.60 -12.40 8.83
C ASP A 144 1.97 -11.49 9.90
N TYR A 145 2.03 -10.17 9.70
CA TYR A 145 1.40 -9.23 10.62
C TYR A 145 -0.12 -9.45 10.75
N THR A 146 -0.80 -9.67 9.64
CA THR A 146 -2.23 -9.91 9.62
C THR A 146 -2.59 -11.19 10.39
N HIS A 147 -1.85 -12.27 10.18
CA HIS A 147 -2.09 -13.54 10.87
C HIS A 147 -1.77 -13.49 12.35
N GLU A 148 -0.68 -12.83 12.74
CA GLU A 148 -0.23 -12.82 14.13
C GLU A 148 -1.01 -11.86 15.02
N PHE A 149 -1.44 -10.71 14.48
CA PHE A 149 -2.01 -9.64 15.31
C PHE A 149 -3.47 -9.31 15.02
N LEU A 150 -3.94 -9.44 13.78
CA LEU A 150 -5.31 -9.08 13.44
C LEU A 150 -6.29 -10.25 13.56
N CYS A 151 -5.93 -11.44 13.07
CA CYS A 151 -6.80 -12.60 13.14
C CYS A 151 -7.12 -13.04 14.59
N PRO A 152 -6.13 -13.15 15.50
CA PRO A 152 -6.42 -13.47 16.90
C PRO A 152 -7.30 -12.43 17.60
N GLY A 153 -7.08 -11.14 17.31
CA GLY A 153 -7.91 -10.06 17.88
C GLY A 153 -9.36 -10.16 17.47
N ARG A 154 -9.65 -10.45 16.21
CA ARG A 154 -11.02 -10.64 15.71
C ARG A 154 -11.72 -11.84 16.35
N CYS A 155 -11.02 -12.97 16.48
CA CYS A 155 -11.56 -14.14 17.18
C CYS A 155 -11.94 -13.84 18.64
N MET A 156 -11.12 -13.06 19.36
CA MET A 156 -11.44 -12.66 20.73
C MET A 156 -12.64 -11.72 20.80
N GLU A 157 -12.77 -10.75 19.90
CA GLU A 157 -13.91 -9.85 19.85
C GLU A 157 -15.23 -10.59 19.56
N GLU A 158 -15.20 -11.58 18.66
CA GLU A 158 -16.37 -12.40 18.36
C GLU A 158 -16.80 -13.24 19.57
N THR A 159 -15.85 -13.78 20.34
CA THR A 159 -16.10 -14.54 21.56
C THR A 159 -16.74 -13.67 22.63
N VAL A 160 -16.22 -12.45 22.85
CA VAL A 160 -16.73 -11.50 23.86
C VAL A 160 -18.12 -10.96 23.50
N ARG A 161 -18.49 -10.88 22.24
CA ARG A 161 -19.80 -10.40 21.80
C ARG A 161 -20.91 -11.47 21.91
N GLN A 162 -20.55 -12.72 22.16
CA GLN A 162 -21.51 -13.85 22.36
C GLN A 162 -21.92 -14.05 23.81
N ASP A 163 -21.23 -13.39 24.74
CA ASP A 163 -21.57 -13.34 26.18
C ASP A 163 -22.35 -12.05 26.51
#